data_aa50525aa176101a0ee73578457cca90
#
_entry.id   aa50525aa176101a0ee73578457cca90
#
_cell.length_a   1.000
_cell.length_b   1.000
_cell.length_c   1.000
_cell.angle_alpha   90.00
_cell.angle_beta   90.00
_cell.angle_gamma   90.00
#
_symmetry.space_group_name_H-M   'P 1'
#
loop_
_entity.id
_entity.type
_entity.pdbx_description
1 polymer ?
#
loop_
_entity_poly.entity_id
_entity_poly.type
_entity_poly.pdbx_seq_one_letter_code
_entity_poly.pdbx_strand_id
1 'polypeptide(L)'
;MFKQYFKFIVRKLSRNRVYTVINIVGLSIAFSAAWLIYSHTSNEWNMDGYLKNSDNIYRVITRYGDEDFWNCRTNTPFGPAAKRTFPEIVQVARYFQKDYRIKIKDDQDFTIEPKLAFVDPPFFELFEIPVIQGKIDTTVFSWIVFTETSAKRYFNKENPIGKTVTIKDGINNRKKDIKCQVVA
;
A
#
# COMPACT_ATOMS: atom_id res chain seq x y z
N MET A 1 47.46 -23.93 18.56
CA MET A 1 46.37 -24.69 19.24
C MET A 1 45.09 -24.75 18.44
N PHE A 2 44.52 -23.67 17.93
CA PHE A 2 43.24 -23.68 17.18
C PHE A 2 43.20 -24.63 15.96
N LYS A 3 44.23 -24.68 15.12
CA LYS A 3 44.32 -25.57 13.98
C LYS A 3 44.27 -27.08 14.33
N GLN A 4 44.81 -27.48 15.48
CA GLN A 4 44.80 -28.88 15.94
C GLN A 4 43.39 -29.28 16.45
N TYR A 5 42.74 -28.40 17.22
CA TYR A 5 41.35 -28.61 17.66
C TYR A 5 40.39 -28.73 16.47
N PHE A 6 40.51 -27.82 15.49
CA PHE A 6 39.68 -27.88 14.29
C PHE A 6 39.83 -29.17 13.50
N LYS A 7 41.09 -29.62 13.29
CA LYS A 7 41.37 -30.89 12.63
C LYS A 7 40.82 -32.11 13.39
N PHE A 8 40.86 -32.09 14.72
CA PHE A 8 40.30 -33.13 15.56
C PHE A 8 38.76 -33.15 15.43
N ILE A 9 38.08 -32.00 15.46
CA ILE A 9 36.63 -31.88 15.32
C ILE A 9 36.18 -32.42 13.97
N VAL A 10 36.81 -31.96 12.86
CA VAL A 10 36.48 -32.44 11.50
C VAL A 10 36.66 -33.96 11.39
N ARG A 11 37.73 -34.53 11.96
CA ARG A 11 37.98 -35.97 11.93
C ARG A 11 36.93 -36.74 12.74
N LYS A 12 36.44 -36.20 13.86
CA LYS A 12 35.39 -36.80 14.68
C LYS A 12 34.04 -36.76 13.97
N LEU A 13 33.70 -35.62 13.32
CA LEU A 13 32.51 -35.47 12.50
C LEU A 13 32.48 -36.43 11.29
N SER A 14 33.60 -36.57 10.59
CA SER A 14 33.71 -37.47 9.42
C SER A 14 33.66 -38.98 9.83
N ARG A 15 33.98 -39.32 11.06
CA ARG A 15 33.88 -40.71 11.58
C ARG A 15 32.44 -41.11 11.88
N ASN A 16 31.59 -40.16 12.33
CA ASN A 16 30.18 -40.41 12.67
C ASN A 16 29.24 -39.71 11.66
N ARG A 17 29.33 -40.10 10.39
CA ARG A 17 28.68 -39.43 9.26
C ARG A 17 27.16 -39.29 9.41
N VAL A 18 26.49 -40.38 9.80
CA VAL A 18 25.02 -40.37 9.92
C VAL A 18 24.55 -39.40 10.98
N TYR A 19 25.15 -39.39 12.16
CA TYR A 19 24.83 -38.45 13.22
C TYR A 19 25.13 -37.01 12.82
N THR A 20 26.24 -36.79 12.16
CA THR A 20 26.62 -35.45 11.66
C THR A 20 25.64 -34.94 10.64
N VAL A 21 25.22 -35.76 9.69
CA VAL A 21 24.24 -35.37 8.64
C VAL A 21 22.89 -35.03 9.28
N ILE A 22 22.40 -35.86 10.21
CA ILE A 22 21.13 -35.61 10.91
C ILE A 22 21.18 -34.25 11.64
N ASN A 23 22.26 -33.97 12.36
CA ASN A 23 22.41 -32.71 13.08
C ASN A 23 22.51 -31.50 12.12
N ILE A 24 23.24 -31.61 11.02
CA ILE A 24 23.36 -30.55 10.03
C ILE A 24 21.99 -30.27 9.37
N VAL A 25 21.27 -31.31 8.97
CA VAL A 25 19.94 -31.17 8.38
C VAL A 25 18.96 -30.55 9.38
N GLY A 26 18.92 -31.05 10.62
CA GLY A 26 18.06 -30.49 11.65
C GLY A 26 18.36 -29.01 11.93
N LEU A 27 19.65 -28.66 12.06
CA LEU A 27 20.07 -27.28 12.29
C LEU A 27 19.77 -26.40 11.08
N SER A 28 19.95 -26.89 9.85
CA SER A 28 19.62 -26.16 8.64
C SER A 28 18.13 -25.83 8.54
N ILE A 29 17.25 -26.77 8.88
CA ILE A 29 15.80 -26.56 8.92
C ILE A 29 15.46 -25.50 9.99
N ALA A 30 16.04 -25.63 11.20
CA ALA A 30 15.80 -24.67 12.27
C ALA A 30 16.25 -23.25 11.90
N PHE A 31 17.43 -23.09 11.31
CA PHE A 31 17.91 -21.79 10.85
C PHE A 31 17.05 -21.22 9.72
N SER A 32 16.62 -22.05 8.78
CA SER A 32 15.74 -21.61 7.69
C SER A 32 14.40 -21.08 8.21
N ALA A 33 13.79 -21.80 9.16
CA ALA A 33 12.56 -21.37 9.81
C ALA A 33 12.75 -20.05 10.59
N ALA A 34 13.82 -19.96 11.39
CA ALA A 34 14.15 -18.74 12.13
C ALA A 34 14.38 -17.53 11.20
N TRP A 35 15.07 -17.74 10.09
CA TRP A 35 15.32 -16.70 9.09
C TRP A 35 14.04 -16.21 8.42
N LEU A 36 13.13 -17.12 8.07
CA LEU A 36 11.82 -16.76 7.49
C LEU A 36 10.99 -15.92 8.47
N ILE A 37 10.92 -16.33 9.74
CA ILE A 37 10.21 -15.56 10.77
C ILE A 37 10.84 -14.19 10.95
N TYR A 38 12.17 -14.13 11.09
CA TYR A 38 12.89 -12.86 11.22
C TYR A 38 12.66 -11.93 10.04
N SER A 39 12.79 -12.45 8.82
CA SER A 39 12.57 -11.66 7.59
C SER A 39 11.15 -11.10 7.50
N HIS A 40 10.15 -11.94 7.83
CA HIS A 40 8.76 -11.50 7.84
C HIS A 40 8.52 -10.42 8.90
N THR A 41 8.94 -10.66 10.14
CA THR A 41 8.78 -9.71 11.24
C THR A 41 9.51 -8.39 10.99
N SER A 42 10.73 -8.45 10.43
CA SER A 42 11.51 -7.26 10.09
C SER A 42 10.83 -6.42 9.00
N ASN A 43 10.24 -7.08 8.01
CA ASN A 43 9.47 -6.38 6.97
C ASN A 43 8.22 -5.69 7.54
N GLU A 44 7.49 -6.37 8.43
CA GLU A 44 6.31 -5.78 9.09
C GLU A 44 6.68 -4.54 9.93
N TRP A 45 7.75 -4.60 10.69
CA TRP A 45 8.20 -3.49 11.52
C TRP A 45 8.71 -2.29 10.72
N ASN A 46 9.26 -2.52 9.54
CA ASN A 46 9.79 -1.45 8.68
C ASN A 46 8.79 -1.00 7.59
N MET A 47 7.56 -1.51 7.61
CA MET A 47 6.58 -1.25 6.55
C MET A 47 6.31 0.25 6.34
N ASP A 48 6.23 1.03 7.42
CA ASP A 48 5.98 2.48 7.39
C ASP A 48 7.25 3.33 7.60
N GLY A 49 8.43 2.69 7.70
CA GLY A 49 9.69 3.36 7.99
C GLY A 49 10.19 4.32 6.90
N TYR A 50 9.57 4.32 5.72
CA TYR A 50 9.86 5.27 4.65
C TYR A 50 9.20 6.64 4.87
N LEU A 51 8.19 6.71 5.74
CA LEU A 51 7.48 7.95 6.06
C LEU A 51 8.22 8.71 7.16
N LYS A 52 8.62 9.96 6.89
CA LYS A 52 9.35 10.79 7.86
C LYS A 52 8.58 11.08 9.15
N ASN A 53 7.26 11.14 9.06
CA ASN A 53 6.37 11.47 10.16
C ASN A 53 5.47 10.30 10.57
N SER A 54 5.90 9.05 10.36
CA SER A 54 5.10 7.85 10.69
C SER A 54 4.53 7.86 12.10
N ASP A 55 5.30 8.34 13.08
CA ASP A 55 4.93 8.40 14.50
C ASP A 55 3.74 9.34 14.79
N ASN A 56 3.46 10.28 13.89
CA ASN A 56 2.37 11.26 14.02
C ASN A 56 1.20 10.96 13.08
N ILE A 57 1.23 9.84 12.35
CA ILE A 57 0.15 9.43 11.46
C ILE A 57 -0.70 8.37 12.14
N TYR A 58 -1.97 8.68 12.34
CA TYR A 58 -2.92 7.81 13.03
C TYR A 58 -4.05 7.41 12.10
N ARG A 59 -4.37 6.13 12.07
CA ARG A 59 -5.56 5.63 11.39
C ARG A 59 -6.72 5.61 12.35
N VAL A 60 -7.80 6.27 11.99
CA VAL A 60 -9.02 6.22 12.78
C VAL A 60 -9.74 4.90 12.53
N ILE A 61 -10.08 4.22 13.61
CA ILE A 61 -10.91 3.01 13.63
C ILE A 61 -12.17 3.27 14.47
N THR A 62 -13.26 2.65 14.09
CA THR A 62 -14.56 2.82 14.77
C THR A 62 -14.98 1.50 15.41
N ARG A 63 -15.42 1.57 16.66
CA ARG A 63 -16.06 0.46 17.35
C ARG A 63 -17.57 0.71 17.39
N TYR A 64 -18.36 -0.27 17.02
CA TYR A 64 -19.81 -0.21 17.08
C TYR A 64 -20.33 -1.05 18.22
N GLY A 65 -21.02 -0.42 19.19
CA GLY A 65 -21.61 -1.09 20.33
C GLY A 65 -20.58 -1.74 21.27
N ASP A 66 -21.02 -2.78 21.98
CA ASP A 66 -20.19 -3.53 22.93
C ASP A 66 -19.45 -4.73 22.27
N GLU A 67 -19.59 -4.91 20.97
CA GLU A 67 -18.91 -5.96 20.25
C GLU A 67 -17.42 -5.61 20.10
N ASP A 68 -16.54 -6.60 20.25
CA ASP A 68 -15.09 -6.45 20.04
C ASP A 68 -14.69 -6.31 18.54
N PHE A 69 -15.64 -5.85 17.73
CA PHE A 69 -15.42 -5.66 16.31
C PHE A 69 -14.97 -4.23 15.99
N TRP A 70 -13.73 -4.10 15.60
CA TRP A 70 -13.12 -2.86 15.15
C TRP A 70 -13.27 -2.70 13.65
N ASN A 71 -13.88 -1.59 13.21
CA ASN A 71 -14.05 -1.30 11.80
C ASN A 71 -13.10 -0.16 11.39
N CYS A 72 -12.36 -0.37 10.29
CA CYS A 72 -11.50 0.66 9.71
C CYS A 72 -12.27 1.69 8.88
N ARG A 73 -13.60 1.59 8.84
CA ARG A 73 -14.44 2.55 8.13
C ARG A 73 -15.08 3.51 9.12
N THR A 74 -14.93 4.80 8.83
CA THR A 74 -15.56 5.88 9.58
C THR A 74 -16.57 6.60 8.70
N ASN A 75 -17.50 7.32 9.32
CA ASN A 75 -18.44 8.16 8.57
C ASN A 75 -17.67 9.28 7.85
N THR A 76 -18.02 9.54 6.61
CA THR A 76 -17.37 10.55 5.75
C THR A 76 -17.19 11.94 6.39
N PRO A 77 -18.17 12.49 7.16
CA PRO A 77 -18.03 13.79 7.82
C PRO A 77 -17.09 13.80 9.03
N PHE A 78 -16.73 12.64 9.57
CA PHE A 78 -15.95 12.55 10.81
C PHE A 78 -14.60 13.28 10.72
N GLY A 79 -13.82 13.02 9.67
CA GLY A 79 -12.50 13.63 9.52
C GLY A 79 -12.52 15.17 9.55
N PRO A 80 -13.31 15.83 8.69
CA PRO A 80 -13.46 17.29 8.72
C PRO A 80 -14.03 17.83 10.03
N ALA A 81 -14.92 17.10 10.70
CA ALA A 81 -15.45 17.50 12.00
C ALA A 81 -14.37 17.42 13.09
N ALA A 82 -13.63 16.32 13.15
CA ALA A 82 -12.54 16.13 14.10
C ALA A 82 -11.48 17.23 13.97
N LYS A 83 -11.04 17.56 12.75
CA LYS A 83 -10.09 18.65 12.51
C LYS A 83 -10.58 20.00 13.01
N ARG A 84 -11.88 20.27 12.93
CA ARG A 84 -12.47 21.52 13.45
C ARG A 84 -12.59 21.56 14.97
N THR A 85 -12.76 20.39 15.60
CA THR A 85 -13.02 20.28 17.03
C THR A 85 -11.72 20.18 17.84
N PHE A 86 -10.68 19.54 17.28
CA PHE A 86 -9.43 19.25 17.96
C PHE A 86 -8.28 19.98 17.25
N PRO A 87 -7.72 21.04 17.87
CA PRO A 87 -6.62 21.83 17.30
C PRO A 87 -5.33 21.02 17.08
N GLU A 88 -5.16 19.94 17.85
CA GLU A 88 -4.01 19.03 17.75
C GLU A 88 -3.97 18.26 16.44
N ILE A 89 -5.13 18.16 15.75
CA ILE A 89 -5.21 17.49 14.45
C ILE A 89 -4.78 18.47 13.35
N VAL A 90 -3.54 18.39 12.97
CA VAL A 90 -2.94 19.27 11.96
C VAL A 90 -3.54 19.00 10.58
N GLN A 91 -3.68 17.73 10.20
CA GLN A 91 -4.14 17.34 8.87
C GLN A 91 -5.02 16.09 8.92
N VAL A 92 -5.96 16.00 8.01
CA VAL A 92 -6.85 14.86 7.84
C VAL A 92 -6.94 14.52 6.35
N ALA A 93 -6.82 13.25 6.03
CA ALA A 93 -7.05 12.74 4.69
C ALA A 93 -8.01 11.55 4.75
N ARG A 94 -9.04 11.60 3.94
CA ARG A 94 -9.96 10.46 3.79
C ARG A 94 -9.49 9.60 2.62
N TYR A 95 -9.66 8.31 2.78
CA TYR A 95 -9.32 7.31 1.78
C TYR A 95 -10.48 6.32 1.64
N PHE A 96 -10.90 6.07 0.41
CA PHE A 96 -11.90 5.07 0.09
C PHE A 96 -11.53 4.38 -1.22
N GLN A 97 -11.49 3.06 -1.24
CA GLN A 97 -11.20 2.30 -2.46
C GLN A 97 -12.32 1.32 -2.80
N LYS A 98 -12.54 1.15 -4.08
CA LYS A 98 -13.50 0.18 -4.63
C LYS A 98 -13.17 -0.08 -6.09
N ASP A 99 -13.66 -1.19 -6.63
CA ASP A 99 -13.57 -1.49 -8.05
C ASP A 99 -14.54 -0.61 -8.85
N TYR A 100 -14.01 0.06 -9.85
CA TYR A 100 -14.77 0.88 -10.77
C TYR A 100 -14.49 0.49 -12.20
N ARG A 101 -15.41 0.83 -13.09
CA ARG A 101 -15.18 0.75 -14.52
C ARG A 101 -14.70 2.11 -15.02
N ILE A 102 -13.59 2.11 -15.75
CA ILE A 102 -13.02 3.31 -16.35
C ILE A 102 -13.02 3.19 -17.87
N LYS A 103 -13.13 4.33 -18.52
CA LYS A 103 -13.07 4.48 -19.96
C LYS A 103 -12.13 5.64 -20.29
N ILE A 104 -11.09 5.35 -21.07
CA ILE A 104 -10.03 6.31 -21.39
C ILE A 104 -10.38 7.12 -22.65
N LYS A 105 -10.89 6.43 -23.68
CA LYS A 105 -11.29 7.05 -24.96
C LYS A 105 -12.76 6.75 -25.23
N ASP A 106 -13.45 7.68 -25.85
CA ASP A 106 -14.89 7.56 -26.09
C ASP A 106 -15.27 6.40 -27.03
N ASP A 107 -14.35 5.92 -27.84
CA ASP A 107 -14.48 4.80 -28.75
C ASP A 107 -14.16 3.43 -28.12
N GLN A 108 -13.72 3.40 -26.86
CA GLN A 108 -13.35 2.17 -26.16
C GLN A 108 -14.46 1.68 -25.23
N ASP A 109 -14.42 0.40 -24.92
CA ASP A 109 -15.25 -0.19 -23.86
C ASP A 109 -14.75 0.15 -22.46
N PHE A 110 -15.65 0.06 -21.49
CA PHE A 110 -15.28 0.22 -20.08
C PHE A 110 -14.41 -0.95 -19.59
N THR A 111 -13.27 -0.63 -19.02
CA THR A 111 -12.38 -1.61 -18.37
C THR A 111 -12.54 -1.55 -16.85
N ILE A 112 -12.53 -2.68 -16.17
CA ILE A 112 -12.55 -2.73 -14.70
C ILE A 112 -11.17 -2.31 -14.19
N GLU A 113 -11.14 -1.24 -13.40
CA GLU A 113 -9.96 -0.86 -12.62
C GLU A 113 -10.15 -1.29 -11.17
N PRO A 114 -9.43 -2.32 -10.74
CA PRO A 114 -9.50 -2.78 -9.36
C PRO A 114 -8.86 -1.77 -8.42
N LYS A 115 -9.49 -1.58 -7.26
CA LYS A 115 -8.95 -0.75 -6.18
C LYS A 115 -8.72 0.72 -6.57
N LEU A 116 -9.57 1.30 -7.41
CA LEU A 116 -9.55 2.75 -7.64
C LEU A 116 -9.78 3.46 -6.30
N ALA A 117 -8.85 4.32 -5.92
CA ALA A 117 -8.91 5.04 -4.65
C ALA A 117 -9.45 6.46 -4.84
N PHE A 118 -10.37 6.85 -3.99
CA PHE A 118 -10.80 8.23 -3.79
C PHE A 118 -10.11 8.78 -2.56
N VAL A 119 -9.38 9.86 -2.72
CA VAL A 119 -8.58 10.47 -1.67
C VAL A 119 -8.78 11.97 -1.60
N ASP A 120 -8.64 12.53 -0.42
CA ASP A 120 -8.56 13.98 -0.27
C ASP A 120 -7.15 14.46 -0.71
N PRO A 121 -6.99 15.68 -1.24
CA PRO A 121 -5.70 16.22 -1.69
C PRO A 121 -4.58 16.12 -0.64
N PRO A 122 -4.84 16.37 0.67
CA PRO A 122 -3.83 16.21 1.71
C PRO A 122 -3.22 14.81 1.84
N PHE A 123 -3.83 13.80 1.23
CA PHE A 123 -3.32 12.42 1.24
C PHE A 123 -1.90 12.32 0.65
N PHE A 124 -1.64 13.05 -0.42
CA PHE A 124 -0.34 13.00 -1.10
C PHE A 124 0.77 13.64 -0.26
N GLU A 125 0.45 14.70 0.48
CA GLU A 125 1.38 15.36 1.40
C GLU A 125 1.61 14.49 2.65
N LEU A 126 0.52 13.94 3.23
CA LEU A 126 0.57 13.13 4.44
C LEU A 126 1.42 11.87 4.27
N PHE A 127 1.33 11.23 3.10
CA PHE A 127 2.07 10.01 2.78
C PHE A 127 3.31 10.26 1.91
N GLU A 128 3.72 11.52 1.75
CA GLU A 128 4.91 11.93 0.99
C GLU A 128 4.98 11.27 -0.41
N ILE A 129 3.81 11.13 -1.08
CA ILE A 129 3.73 10.45 -2.37
C ILE A 129 4.31 11.38 -3.45
N PRO A 130 5.42 10.99 -4.11
CA PRO A 130 6.04 11.84 -5.12
C PRO A 130 5.18 11.94 -6.37
N VAL A 131 4.93 13.15 -6.83
CA VAL A 131 4.32 13.42 -8.14
C VAL A 131 5.46 13.49 -9.16
N ILE A 132 5.52 12.50 -10.06
CA ILE A 132 6.60 12.38 -11.06
C ILE A 132 6.39 13.38 -12.19
N GLN A 133 5.14 13.60 -12.60
CA GLN A 133 4.78 14.46 -13.71
C GLN A 133 3.42 15.14 -13.43
N GLY A 134 3.28 16.40 -13.80
CA GLY A 134 2.06 17.17 -13.56
C GLY A 134 2.03 17.84 -12.19
N LYS A 135 0.86 18.26 -11.77
CA LYS A 135 0.60 18.89 -10.47
C LYS A 135 -0.81 18.56 -10.03
N ILE A 136 -0.98 18.25 -8.75
CA ILE A 136 -2.31 18.04 -8.17
C ILE A 136 -2.98 19.41 -8.04
N ASP A 137 -3.91 19.66 -8.94
CA ASP A 137 -4.67 20.89 -8.97
C ASP A 137 -6.07 20.65 -8.38
N THR A 138 -6.27 21.15 -7.18
CA THR A 138 -7.52 21.02 -6.44
C THR A 138 -8.61 21.99 -6.91
N THR A 139 -8.28 22.92 -7.81
CA THR A 139 -9.27 23.84 -8.41
C THR A 139 -10.11 23.13 -9.46
N VAL A 140 -9.61 22.04 -10.04
CA VAL A 140 -10.35 21.20 -10.97
C VAL A 140 -11.36 20.37 -10.17
N PHE A 141 -12.63 20.47 -10.52
CA PHE A 141 -13.73 19.81 -9.78
C PHE A 141 -13.61 18.28 -9.72
N SER A 142 -13.08 17.66 -10.77
CA SER A 142 -12.87 16.21 -10.85
C SER A 142 -11.54 15.91 -11.49
N TRP A 143 -10.58 15.47 -10.69
CA TRP A 143 -9.24 15.12 -11.12
C TRP A 143 -8.94 13.64 -10.85
N ILE A 144 -8.00 13.10 -11.60
CA ILE A 144 -7.49 11.73 -11.42
C ILE A 144 -5.97 11.74 -11.55
N VAL A 145 -5.33 10.95 -10.71
CA VAL A 145 -3.89 10.70 -10.74
C VAL A 145 -3.67 9.24 -11.09
N PHE A 146 -2.73 8.99 -12.00
CA PHE A 146 -2.33 7.64 -12.35
C PHE A 146 -0.99 7.28 -11.73
N THR A 147 -0.85 6.05 -11.27
CA THR A 147 0.48 5.50 -11.00
C THR A 147 1.23 5.33 -12.32
N GLU A 148 2.57 5.36 -12.29
CA GLU A 148 3.39 5.16 -13.49
C GLU A 148 3.01 3.88 -14.25
N THR A 149 2.76 2.79 -13.51
CA THR A 149 2.33 1.52 -14.09
C THR A 149 0.98 1.61 -14.79
N SER A 150 0.00 2.27 -14.16
CA SER A 150 -1.33 2.46 -14.76
C SER A 150 -1.28 3.42 -15.95
N ALA A 151 -0.49 4.48 -15.86
CA ALA A 151 -0.29 5.41 -16.98
C ALA A 151 0.30 4.69 -18.21
N LYS A 152 1.33 3.87 -18.02
CA LYS A 152 1.92 3.04 -19.09
C LYS A 152 0.91 2.06 -19.68
N ARG A 153 0.08 1.43 -18.84
CA ARG A 153 -0.94 0.46 -19.29
C ARG A 153 -2.02 1.09 -20.16
N TYR A 154 -2.50 2.26 -19.79
CA TYR A 154 -3.63 2.91 -20.47
C TYR A 154 -3.24 3.86 -21.60
N PHE A 155 -2.11 4.53 -21.48
CA PHE A 155 -1.68 5.55 -22.42
C PHE A 155 -0.42 5.18 -23.21
N ASN A 156 0.19 4.02 -22.91
CA ASN A 156 1.46 3.58 -23.52
C ASN A 156 2.55 4.65 -23.38
N LYS A 157 2.93 5.29 -24.50
CA LYS A 157 3.95 6.36 -24.57
C LYS A 157 3.34 7.77 -24.67
N GLU A 158 2.00 7.87 -24.72
CA GLU A 158 1.35 9.16 -24.81
C GLU A 158 1.33 9.86 -23.45
N ASN A 159 1.48 11.18 -23.45
CA ASN A 159 1.32 11.97 -22.22
C ASN A 159 -0.13 11.90 -21.73
N PRO A 160 -0.39 11.41 -20.52
CA PRO A 160 -1.74 11.30 -19.99
C PRO A 160 -2.32 12.62 -19.50
N ILE A 161 -1.48 13.61 -19.16
CA ILE A 161 -1.90 14.86 -18.52
C ILE A 161 -2.84 15.64 -19.42
N GLY A 162 -3.92 16.15 -18.83
CA GLY A 162 -4.95 16.92 -19.55
C GLY A 162 -6.01 16.05 -20.24
N LYS A 163 -5.80 14.74 -20.37
CA LYS A 163 -6.80 13.83 -20.96
C LYS A 163 -7.98 13.62 -20.01
N THR A 164 -9.14 13.35 -20.57
CA THR A 164 -10.35 13.06 -19.81
C THR A 164 -10.57 11.56 -19.70
N VAL A 165 -10.89 11.12 -18.50
CA VAL A 165 -11.23 9.73 -18.18
C VAL A 165 -12.64 9.67 -17.63
N THR A 166 -13.44 8.73 -18.08
CA THR A 166 -14.80 8.53 -17.59
C THR A 166 -14.81 7.37 -16.60
N ILE A 167 -15.33 7.61 -15.41
CA ILE A 167 -15.45 6.61 -14.33
C ILE A 167 -16.91 6.26 -14.16
N LYS A 168 -17.23 4.98 -14.08
CA LYS A 168 -18.57 4.46 -13.86
C LYS A 168 -18.60 3.50 -12.68
N ASP A 169 -19.56 3.66 -11.77
CA ASP A 169 -19.75 2.74 -10.65
C ASP A 169 -20.14 1.34 -11.19
N GLY A 170 -19.34 0.33 -10.86
CA GLY A 170 -19.48 -1.02 -11.40
C GLY A 170 -20.75 -1.75 -11.00
N ILE A 171 -21.43 -1.34 -9.93
CA ILE A 171 -22.51 -2.12 -9.30
C ILE A 171 -23.90 -1.56 -9.62
N ASN A 172 -24.04 -0.27 -9.87
CA ASN A 172 -25.32 0.38 -10.10
C ASN A 172 -25.32 1.21 -11.36
N ASN A 173 -25.95 0.71 -12.41
CA ASN A 173 -26.19 1.41 -13.70
C ASN A 173 -26.98 2.74 -13.55
N ARG A 174 -27.35 3.13 -12.34
CA ARG A 174 -28.17 4.31 -12.04
C ARG A 174 -27.34 5.55 -11.64
N LYS A 175 -26.03 5.43 -11.44
CA LYS A 175 -25.18 6.59 -11.10
C LYS A 175 -24.63 7.22 -12.38
N LYS A 176 -24.62 8.55 -12.37
CA LYS A 176 -24.10 9.40 -13.45
C LYS A 176 -22.59 9.12 -13.64
N ASP A 177 -22.18 9.01 -14.89
CA ASP A 177 -20.75 8.88 -15.23
C ASP A 177 -20.00 10.12 -14.73
N ILE A 178 -18.84 9.89 -14.11
CA ILE A 178 -17.98 10.96 -13.61
C ILE A 178 -16.84 11.15 -14.62
N LYS A 179 -16.73 12.35 -15.20
CA LYS A 179 -15.62 12.72 -16.06
C LYS A 179 -14.54 13.37 -15.20
N CYS A 180 -13.32 12.83 -15.24
CA CYS A 180 -12.17 13.31 -14.50
C CYS A 180 -11.08 13.74 -15.48
N GLN A 181 -10.37 14.82 -15.16
CA GLN A 181 -9.19 15.23 -15.89
C GLN A 181 -7.93 14.65 -15.25
N VAL A 182 -7.02 14.11 -16.06
CA VAL A 182 -5.72 13.61 -15.58
C VAL A 182 -4.83 14.80 -15.26
N VAL A 183 -4.38 14.89 -14.02
CA VAL A 183 -3.55 16.00 -13.52
C VAL A 183 -2.14 15.59 -13.15
N ALA A 184 -1.93 14.29 -12.86
CA ALA A 184 -0.60 13.73 -12.55
C ALA A 184 -0.55 12.22 -12.81
#